data_748b0e8a3685e5aada66d930ba129d95
#
_entry.id   748b0e8a3685e5aada66d930ba129d95
#
_cell.length_a   1.000
_cell.length_b   1.000
_cell.length_c   1.000
_cell.angle_alpha   90.00
_cell.angle_beta   90.00
_cell.angle_gamma   90.00
#
_symmetry.space_group_name_H-M   'P 1'
#
loop_
_entity.id
_entity.type
_entity.pdbx_description
1 polymer ?
#
loop_
_entity_poly.entity_id
_entity_poly.type
_entity_poly.pdbx_seq_one_letter_code
_entity_poly.pdbx_strand_id
1 'polypeptide(L)'
;MNKLDKQIKVNYSNMLKIDKRYQDLVTNIVCYLRGKLNSVDAEEAINDVNDILLGAQSRGEDLEVLVGDYEEFCDNIIDAYRGNDKWYSLKSYFYDFGGISI
;
A
#
# COMPACT_ATOMS: atom_id res chain seq x y z
N MET A 1 6.82 1.48 -23.99
CA MET A 1 6.33 1.80 -22.65
C MET A 1 7.46 1.60 -21.68
N ASN A 2 7.76 2.60 -20.90
CA ASN A 2 8.88 2.49 -19.99
C ASN A 2 8.49 1.74 -18.71
N LYS A 3 9.45 1.52 -17.85
CA LYS A 3 9.26 0.73 -16.66
C LYS A 3 8.23 1.34 -15.70
N LEU A 4 8.25 2.64 -15.57
CA LEU A 4 7.31 3.33 -14.68
C LEU A 4 5.87 3.19 -15.21
N ASP A 5 5.69 3.36 -16.51
CA ASP A 5 4.35 3.20 -17.11
C ASP A 5 3.80 1.81 -16.89
N LYS A 6 4.66 0.81 -17.01
CA LYS A 6 4.22 -0.57 -16.77
C LYS A 6 3.81 -0.76 -15.32
N GLN A 7 4.57 -0.18 -14.39
CA GLN A 7 4.26 -0.30 -12.98
C GLN A 7 2.93 0.36 -12.63
N ILE A 8 2.67 1.53 -13.25
CA ILE A 8 1.40 2.23 -13.02
C ILE A 8 0.24 1.35 -13.47
N LYS A 9 0.36 0.71 -14.63
CA LYS A 9 -0.71 -0.15 -15.13
C LYS A 9 -0.91 -1.38 -14.26
N VAL A 10 0.17 -1.99 -13.80
CA VAL A 10 0.09 -3.15 -12.93
C VAL A 10 -0.58 -2.76 -11.62
N ASN A 11 -0.21 -1.61 -11.08
CA ASN A 11 -0.80 -1.14 -9.82
C ASN A 11 -2.30 -0.90 -9.96
N TYR A 12 -2.71 -0.31 -11.07
CA TYR A 12 -4.13 -0.08 -11.31
C TYR A 12 -4.88 -1.41 -11.41
N SER A 13 -4.32 -2.35 -12.15
CA SER A 13 -4.92 -3.66 -12.31
C SER A 13 -5.07 -4.38 -10.97
N ASN A 14 -4.05 -4.31 -10.13
CA ASN A 14 -4.10 -4.96 -8.82
C ASN A 14 -5.07 -4.26 -7.88
N MET A 15 -5.14 -2.92 -7.96
CA MET A 15 -6.09 -2.18 -7.15
C MET A 15 -7.52 -2.61 -7.45
N LEU A 16 -7.82 -2.89 -8.72
CA LEU A 16 -9.16 -3.31 -9.09
C LEU A 16 -9.55 -4.69 -8.55
N LYS A 17 -8.58 -5.47 -8.11
CA LYS A 17 -8.85 -6.79 -7.51
C LYS A 17 -9.29 -6.69 -6.06
N ILE A 18 -9.11 -5.53 -5.46
CA ILE A 18 -9.53 -5.32 -4.08
C ILE A 18 -11.05 -5.18 -4.06
N ASP A 19 -11.68 -5.77 -3.05
CA ASP A 19 -13.13 -5.79 -2.91
C ASP A 19 -13.69 -4.39 -3.12
N LYS A 20 -14.83 -4.33 -3.80
CA LYS A 20 -15.47 -3.08 -4.15
C LYS A 20 -15.71 -2.18 -2.96
N ARG A 21 -16.04 -2.73 -1.82
CA ARG A 21 -16.34 -1.93 -0.63
C ARG A 21 -15.11 -1.19 -0.10
N TYR A 22 -13.91 -1.58 -0.51
CA TYR A 22 -12.70 -0.94 -0.08
C TYR A 22 -12.08 -0.04 -1.16
N GLN A 23 -12.76 0.15 -2.28
CA GLN A 23 -12.17 0.92 -3.38
C GLN A 23 -11.92 2.38 -3.00
N ASP A 24 -12.83 2.98 -2.23
CA ASP A 24 -12.62 4.36 -1.80
C ASP A 24 -11.40 4.47 -0.89
N LEU A 25 -11.25 3.52 0.03
CA LEU A 25 -10.10 3.51 0.92
C LEU A 25 -8.80 3.41 0.13
N VAL A 26 -8.74 2.48 -0.81
CA VAL A 26 -7.53 2.29 -1.61
C VAL A 26 -7.24 3.50 -2.48
N THR A 27 -8.27 4.10 -3.06
CA THR A 27 -8.11 5.30 -3.87
C THR A 27 -7.51 6.43 -3.04
N ASN A 28 -7.99 6.60 -1.81
CA ASN A 28 -7.45 7.62 -0.91
C ASN A 28 -5.98 7.37 -0.60
N ILE A 29 -5.62 6.12 -0.36
CA ILE A 29 -4.23 5.75 -0.10
C ILE A 29 -3.35 6.08 -1.31
N VAL A 30 -3.80 5.66 -2.50
CA VAL A 30 -3.03 5.86 -3.72
C VAL A 30 -2.82 7.35 -3.98
N CYS A 31 -3.88 8.13 -3.88
CA CYS A 31 -3.78 9.56 -4.12
C CYS A 31 -2.87 10.25 -3.11
N TYR A 32 -2.95 9.84 -1.86
CA TYR A 32 -2.12 10.42 -0.82
C TYR A 32 -0.64 10.14 -1.08
N LEU A 33 -0.32 8.89 -1.41
CA LEU A 33 1.07 8.51 -1.69
C LEU A 33 1.61 9.22 -2.91
N ARG A 34 0.79 9.34 -3.96
CA ARG A 34 1.22 10.04 -5.17
C ARG A 34 1.44 11.52 -4.95
N GLY A 35 0.73 12.09 -3.98
CA GLY A 35 0.89 13.51 -3.66
C GLY A 35 2.10 13.81 -2.79
N LYS A 36 2.65 12.79 -2.13
CA LYS A 36 3.74 13.01 -1.18
C LYS A 36 5.08 12.45 -1.63
N LEU A 37 5.09 11.48 -2.51
CA LEU A 37 6.33 10.82 -2.95
C LEU A 37 6.56 11.11 -4.42
N ASN A 38 7.83 11.03 -4.85
CA ASN A 38 8.11 11.14 -6.28
C ASN A 38 7.50 9.94 -7.01
N SER A 39 7.42 10.03 -8.33
CA SER A 39 6.68 9.03 -9.11
C SER A 39 7.18 7.60 -8.91
N VAL A 40 8.48 7.43 -8.87
CA VAL A 40 9.06 6.09 -8.75
C VAL A 40 8.76 5.51 -7.37
N ASP A 41 9.01 6.29 -6.33
CA ASP A 41 8.76 5.82 -4.96
C ASP A 41 7.27 5.61 -4.72
N ALA A 42 6.44 6.49 -5.26
CA ALA A 42 4.99 6.36 -5.08
C ALA A 42 4.49 5.05 -5.67
N GLU A 43 4.89 4.73 -6.89
CA GLU A 43 4.40 3.50 -7.52
C GLU A 43 4.96 2.26 -6.85
N GLU A 44 6.18 2.33 -6.35
CA GLU A 44 6.76 1.23 -5.61
C GLU A 44 5.99 1.00 -4.30
N ALA A 45 5.68 2.07 -3.59
CA ALA A 45 4.91 1.99 -2.36
C ALA A 45 3.51 1.44 -2.63
N ILE A 46 2.87 1.90 -3.69
CA ILE A 46 1.53 1.45 -4.06
C ILE A 46 1.55 -0.05 -4.38
N ASN A 47 2.58 -0.50 -5.08
CA ASN A 47 2.70 -1.92 -5.37
C ASN A 47 2.76 -2.74 -4.08
N ASP A 48 3.54 -2.29 -3.12
CA ASP A 48 3.66 -2.98 -1.83
C ASP A 48 2.35 -2.96 -1.06
N VAL A 49 1.68 -1.82 -1.05
CA VAL A 49 0.39 -1.70 -0.37
C VAL A 49 -0.63 -2.66 -0.99
N ASN A 50 -0.70 -2.69 -2.32
CA ASN A 50 -1.63 -3.60 -2.99
C ASN A 50 -1.37 -5.05 -2.62
N ASP A 51 -0.10 -5.45 -2.57
CA ASP A 51 0.24 -6.81 -2.19
C ASP A 51 -0.23 -7.12 -0.77
N ILE A 52 -0.01 -6.19 0.13
CA ILE A 52 -0.40 -6.38 1.52
C ILE A 52 -1.91 -6.45 1.66
N LEU A 53 -2.62 -5.55 1.00
CA LEU A 53 -4.07 -5.52 1.09
C LEU A 53 -4.71 -6.74 0.43
N LEU A 54 -4.19 -7.16 -0.72
CA LEU A 54 -4.71 -8.35 -1.38
C LEU A 54 -4.44 -9.60 -0.54
N GLY A 55 -3.27 -9.66 0.09
CA GLY A 55 -2.97 -10.78 0.99
C GLY A 55 -3.91 -10.82 2.17
N ALA A 56 -4.17 -9.66 2.79
CA ALA A 56 -5.08 -9.57 3.91
C ALA A 56 -6.50 -9.94 3.49
N GLN A 57 -6.92 -9.47 2.32
CA GLN A 57 -8.24 -9.77 1.81
C GLN A 57 -8.41 -11.28 1.59
N SER A 58 -7.38 -11.93 1.07
CA SER A 58 -7.46 -13.36 0.83
C SER A 58 -7.56 -14.16 2.13
N ARG A 59 -7.13 -13.58 3.24
CA ARG A 59 -7.26 -14.20 4.54
C ARG A 59 -8.57 -13.81 5.24
N GLY A 60 -9.42 -13.03 4.60
CA GLY A 60 -10.69 -12.62 5.17
C GLY A 60 -10.59 -11.48 6.16
N GLU A 61 -9.50 -10.73 6.16
CA GLU A 61 -9.33 -9.63 7.11
C GLU A 61 -10.07 -8.38 6.65
N ASP A 62 -10.49 -7.57 7.61
CA ASP A 62 -11.16 -6.32 7.31
C ASP A 62 -10.09 -5.28 7.02
N LEU A 63 -10.07 -4.77 5.80
CA LEU A 63 -9.02 -3.84 5.39
C LEU A 63 -9.13 -2.49 6.08
N GLU A 64 -10.34 -2.08 6.47
CA GLU A 64 -10.49 -0.82 7.17
C GLU A 64 -9.89 -0.90 8.58
N VAL A 65 -10.02 -2.04 9.21
CA VAL A 65 -9.40 -2.25 10.51
C VAL A 65 -7.89 -2.32 10.38
N LEU A 66 -7.41 -3.00 9.36
CA LEU A 66 -5.97 -3.13 9.14
C LEU A 66 -5.33 -1.77 8.89
N VAL A 67 -5.93 -0.95 8.06
CA VAL A 67 -5.36 0.34 7.70
C VAL A 67 -5.57 1.39 8.80
N GLY A 68 -6.74 1.39 9.43
CA GLY A 68 -7.08 2.39 10.41
C GLY A 68 -7.21 3.76 9.74
N ASP A 69 -6.58 4.77 10.32
CA ASP A 69 -6.57 6.09 9.72
C ASP A 69 -5.64 6.06 8.51
N TYR A 70 -6.17 6.24 7.31
CA TYR A 70 -5.36 6.07 6.11
C TYR A 70 -4.25 7.12 6.00
N GLU A 71 -4.43 8.28 6.58
CA GLU A 71 -3.38 9.30 6.52
C GLU A 71 -2.20 8.89 7.38
N GLU A 72 -2.45 8.40 8.58
CA GLU A 72 -1.40 7.93 9.45
C GLU A 72 -0.71 6.71 8.84
N PHE A 73 -1.49 5.81 8.28
CA PHE A 73 -0.98 4.64 7.59
C PHE A 73 -0.02 5.04 6.49
N CYS A 74 -0.42 6.01 5.66
CA CYS A 74 0.41 6.49 4.57
C CYS A 74 1.63 7.23 5.06
N ASP A 75 1.50 8.03 6.13
CA ASP A 75 2.64 8.77 6.67
C ASP A 75 3.72 7.81 7.16
N ASN A 76 3.33 6.68 7.72
CA ASN A 76 4.31 5.67 8.14
C ASN A 76 5.06 5.09 6.95
N ILE A 77 4.35 4.88 5.85
CA ILE A 77 4.98 4.39 4.63
C ILE A 77 5.93 5.44 4.07
N ILE A 78 5.49 6.70 4.03
CA ILE A 78 6.29 7.79 3.51
C ILE A 78 7.57 7.93 4.34
N ASP A 79 7.46 7.83 5.64
CA ASP A 79 8.62 7.91 6.51
C ASP A 79 9.62 6.78 6.23
N ALA A 80 9.12 5.58 5.98
CA ALA A 80 9.99 4.46 5.64
C ALA A 80 10.75 4.73 4.35
N TYR A 81 10.06 5.33 3.37
CA TYR A 81 10.71 5.63 2.10
C TYR A 81 11.74 6.74 2.23
N ARG A 82 11.52 7.68 3.12
CA ARG A 82 12.48 8.76 3.34
C ARG A 82 13.67 8.32 4.17
N GLY A 83 13.50 7.25 4.96
CA GLY A 83 14.56 6.77 5.81
C GLY A 83 15.48 5.74 5.18
N ASN A 84 15.30 5.47 3.89
CA ASN A 84 16.16 4.51 3.20
C ASN A 84 15.96 3.06 3.59
N ASP A 85 14.99 2.75 4.41
CA ASP A 85 14.70 1.39 4.76
C ASP A 85 13.38 0.98 4.16
N LYS A 86 13.11 1.47 2.97
CA LYS A 86 11.79 1.41 2.40
C LYS A 86 11.09 0.11 2.54
N TRP A 87 11.59 -0.84 1.88
CA TRP A 87 10.90 -2.12 1.74
C TRP A 87 10.85 -2.86 3.05
N TYR A 88 11.96 -2.88 3.72
CA TYR A 88 12.09 -3.63 4.95
C TYR A 88 11.25 -3.05 6.07
N SER A 89 11.30 -1.73 6.23
CA SER A 89 10.52 -1.06 7.25
C SER A 89 9.03 -1.23 7.03
N LEU A 90 8.59 -1.18 5.79
CA LEU A 90 7.18 -1.32 5.48
C LEU A 90 6.69 -2.71 5.86
N LYS A 91 7.43 -3.74 5.49
CA LYS A 91 7.05 -5.09 5.82
C LYS A 91 7.07 -5.33 7.33
N SER A 92 8.06 -4.79 8.00
CA SER A 92 8.17 -4.93 9.45
C SER A 92 6.98 -4.28 10.14
N TYR A 93 6.55 -3.12 9.67
CA TYR A 93 5.40 -2.43 10.21
C TYR A 93 4.15 -3.33 10.16
N PHE A 94 3.93 -3.96 9.03
CA PHE A 94 2.75 -4.80 8.88
C PHE A 94 2.85 -6.11 9.66
N TYR A 95 4.01 -6.68 9.74
CA TYR A 95 4.19 -7.90 10.51
C TYR A 95 3.95 -7.64 11.99
N ASP A 96 4.52 -6.57 12.51
CA ASP A 96 4.31 -6.24 13.90
C ASP A 96 2.86 -5.94 14.20
N PHE A 97 2.25 -5.13 13.31
CA PHE A 97 0.89 -4.74 13.55
C PHE A 97 -0.05 -5.89 13.35
N GLY A 98 0.16 -6.68 12.37
CA GLY A 98 -0.77 -7.67 11.99
C GLY A 98 -0.72 -8.86 12.81
N GLY A 99 0.18 -8.90 13.66
CA GLY A 99 0.09 -9.91 14.48
C GLY A 99 0.14 -11.12 13.76
N ILE A 100 0.77 -11.28 12.98
CA ILE A 100 0.73 -12.23 12.26
C ILE A 100 1.06 -13.30 12.80
N SER A 101 0.62 -13.71 13.41
CA SER A 101 0.62 -14.72 13.94
C SER A 101 1.04 -15.70 13.14
N ILE A 102 1.47 -15.92 12.67
CA ILE A 102 1.79 -16.84 11.99
C ILE A 102 1.93 -17.79 12.50
#